data_f89a9099c65e7904c528b3a09b843946
#
_entry.id   f89a9099c65e7904c528b3a09b843946
#
_cell.length_a   1.000
_cell.length_b   1.000
_cell.length_c   1.000
_cell.angle_alpha   90.00
_cell.angle_beta   90.00
_cell.angle_gamma   90.00
#
_symmetry.space_group_name_H-M   'P 1'
#
loop_
_entity.id
_entity.type
_entity.pdbx_description
1 polymer ?
#
loop_
_entity_poly.entity_id
_entity_poly.type
_entity_poly.pdbx_seq_one_letter_code
_entity_poly.pdbx_strand_id
1 'polypeptide(L)'
;MTMRGQSTTIDTSMIKAHMPVVCSEEGQFATVDHMDGSDWIKLTKDDKGQHHWIPVSWVTRVDEYVHVDRPGDQAMREWSTSPPAGVRQ
;
A
#
# COMPACT_ATOMS: atom_id res chain seq x y z
N MET A 1 28.44 -1.12 -12.09
CA MET A 1 27.82 -0.96 -11.85
C MET A 1 26.98 -0.74 -11.76
N THR A 2 26.60 -0.92 -11.65
CA THR A 2 25.69 -0.80 -11.54
C THR A 2 24.92 -0.43 -11.32
N MET A 3 24.43 -0.37 -11.22
CA MET A 3 23.56 -0.10 -10.96
C MET A 3 22.73 0.12 -11.07
N ARG A 4 22.37 -0.15 -11.10
CA ARG A 4 21.42 -0.04 -11.20
C ARG A 4 20.74 0.56 -10.88
N GLY A 5 20.61 0.86 -10.85
CA GLY A 5 19.85 1.33 -10.40
C GLY A 5 18.81 1.55 -10.46
N GLN A 6 18.37 1.61 -10.48
CA GLN A 6 17.37 1.90 -10.52
C GLN A 6 16.48 1.85 -10.03
N SER A 7 16.86 1.87 -9.75
CA SER A 7 15.59 1.46 -9.77
C SER A 7 14.60 2.18 -8.93
N THR A 8 13.62 2.65 -9.56
CA THR A 8 12.50 3.26 -8.89
C THR A 8 11.36 2.29 -8.72
N THR A 9 11.59 1.05 -9.13
CA THR A 9 10.55 0.03 -9.04
C THR A 9 10.48 -0.51 -7.62
N ILE A 10 9.28 -0.54 -7.06
CA ILE A 10 9.05 -1.11 -5.75
C ILE A 10 8.99 -2.62 -5.89
N ASP A 11 9.69 -3.30 -5.01
CA ASP A 11 9.68 -4.75 -4.96
C ASP A 11 8.48 -5.19 -4.13
N THR A 12 7.41 -5.58 -4.81
CA THR A 12 6.18 -5.94 -4.12
C THR A 12 6.32 -7.22 -3.32
N SER A 13 7.36 -8.03 -3.59
CA SER A 13 7.60 -9.22 -2.78
C SER A 13 7.99 -8.87 -1.35
N MET A 14 8.39 -7.63 -1.10
CA MET A 14 8.68 -7.16 0.25
C MET A 14 7.42 -6.78 1.02
N ILE A 15 6.29 -6.63 0.33
CA ILE A 15 5.03 -6.26 0.98
C ILE A 15 4.35 -7.53 1.47
N LYS A 16 4.21 -7.64 2.79
CA LYS A 16 3.71 -8.85 3.40
C LYS A 16 2.52 -8.54 4.29
N ALA A 17 1.73 -9.57 4.57
CA ALA A 17 0.58 -9.45 5.47
C ALA A 17 1.03 -8.90 6.81
N HIS A 18 0.20 -8.07 7.38
CA HIS A 18 0.37 -7.48 8.72
C HIS A 18 1.42 -6.38 8.79
N MET A 19 2.03 -5.99 7.67
CA MET A 19 2.94 -4.86 7.67
C MET A 19 2.17 -3.57 7.89
N PRO A 20 2.68 -2.66 8.75
CA PRO A 20 2.04 -1.36 8.88
C PRO A 20 2.20 -0.53 7.61
N VAL A 21 1.17 0.24 7.28
CA VAL A 21 1.23 1.20 6.19
C VAL A 21 1.28 2.59 6.81
N VAL A 22 2.35 3.34 6.49
CA VAL A 22 2.56 4.66 7.07
C VAL A 22 2.47 5.71 5.99
N CYS A 23 1.99 6.88 6.38
CA CYS A 23 1.80 7.97 5.45
C CYS A 23 3.10 8.77 5.28
N SER A 24 3.03 9.79 4.43
CA SER A 24 4.21 10.63 4.18
C SER A 24 4.67 11.38 5.43
N GLU A 25 3.84 11.48 6.44
CA GLU A 25 4.17 12.09 7.71
C GLU A 25 4.53 11.05 8.76
N GLU A 26 4.71 9.79 8.31
CA GLU A 26 5.19 8.67 9.11
C GLU A 26 4.22 8.20 10.19
N GLY A 27 2.95 8.55 10.05
CA GLY A 27 1.93 8.00 10.94
C GLY A 27 1.31 6.77 10.30
N GLN A 28 1.14 5.71 11.08
CA GLN A 28 0.48 4.51 10.59
C GLN A 28 -1.00 4.79 10.45
N PHE A 29 -1.58 4.49 9.29
CA PHE A 29 -3.01 4.67 9.08
C PHE A 29 -3.69 3.36 8.65
N ALA A 30 -2.93 2.31 8.39
CA ALA A 30 -3.52 1.05 7.91
C ALA A 30 -2.53 -0.07 8.12
N THR A 31 -2.96 -1.29 7.79
CA THR A 31 -2.14 -2.49 7.85
C THR A 31 -2.43 -3.32 6.61
N VAL A 32 -1.41 -3.93 6.04
CA VAL A 32 -1.55 -4.77 4.86
C VAL A 32 -2.29 -6.04 5.23
N ASP A 33 -3.34 -6.38 4.46
CA ASP A 33 -3.95 -7.71 4.51
C ASP A 33 -3.15 -8.63 3.59
N HIS A 34 -3.09 -8.29 2.32
CA HIS A 34 -2.25 -9.00 1.35
C HIS A 34 -2.23 -8.20 0.05
N MET A 35 -1.35 -8.62 -0.87
CA MET A 35 -1.38 -8.06 -2.21
C MET A 35 -2.59 -8.61 -2.94
N ASP A 36 -3.29 -7.72 -3.64
CA ASP A 36 -4.46 -8.11 -4.43
C ASP A 36 -4.10 -7.89 -5.89
N GLY A 37 -3.61 -8.92 -6.53
CA GLY A 37 -2.99 -8.78 -7.83
C GLY A 37 -1.58 -8.24 -7.68
N SER A 38 -1.03 -7.68 -8.75
CA SER A 38 0.33 -7.15 -8.74
C SER A 38 0.38 -5.64 -8.51
N ASP A 39 -0.76 -4.96 -8.62
CA ASP A 39 -0.79 -3.50 -8.63
C ASP A 39 -1.53 -2.88 -7.45
N TRP A 40 -2.17 -3.69 -6.63
CA TRP A 40 -3.01 -3.19 -5.55
C TRP A 40 -2.68 -3.88 -4.24
N ILE A 41 -2.77 -3.13 -3.16
CA ILE A 41 -2.57 -3.64 -1.81
C ILE A 41 -3.92 -3.60 -1.12
N LYS A 42 -4.40 -4.76 -0.68
CA LYS A 42 -5.61 -4.84 0.12
C LYS A 42 -5.24 -4.60 1.58
N LEU A 43 -5.95 -3.70 2.22
CA LEU A 43 -5.69 -3.37 3.61
C LEU A 43 -6.65 -4.14 4.50
N THR A 44 -6.26 -4.31 5.77
CA THR A 44 -7.13 -4.96 6.74
C THR A 44 -8.37 -4.08 6.96
N LYS A 45 -9.38 -4.69 7.57
CA LYS A 45 -10.61 -3.96 7.87
C LYS A 45 -10.31 -2.79 8.79
N ASP A 46 -11.00 -1.68 8.52
CA ASP A 46 -10.96 -0.53 9.40
C ASP A 46 -11.88 -0.78 10.61
N ASP A 47 -12.08 0.25 11.42
CA ASP A 47 -12.90 0.12 12.63
C ASP A 47 -14.38 -0.06 12.32
N LYS A 48 -14.77 0.11 11.06
CA LYS A 48 -16.15 -0.11 10.61
C LYS A 48 -16.30 -1.44 9.88
N GLY A 49 -15.24 -2.24 9.83
CA GLY A 49 -15.29 -3.53 9.17
C GLY A 49 -15.14 -3.48 7.66
N GLN A 50 -14.63 -2.37 7.13
CA GLN A 50 -14.51 -2.16 5.69
C GLN A 50 -13.07 -2.33 5.26
N HIS A 51 -12.83 -3.18 4.26
CA HIS A 51 -11.53 -3.26 3.61
C HIS A 51 -11.35 -2.09 2.66
N HIS A 52 -10.09 -1.74 2.44
CA HIS A 52 -9.72 -0.70 1.49
C HIS A 52 -8.56 -1.18 0.65
N TRP A 53 -8.37 -0.56 -0.50
CA TRP A 53 -7.29 -0.89 -1.44
C TRP A 53 -6.54 0.37 -1.78
N ILE A 54 -5.21 0.27 -1.86
CA ILE A 54 -4.37 1.36 -2.34
C ILE A 54 -3.51 0.84 -3.49
N PRO A 55 -3.25 1.68 -4.49
CA PRO A 55 -2.41 1.24 -5.61
C PRO A 55 -0.94 1.20 -5.19
N VAL A 56 -0.20 0.26 -5.76
CA VAL A 56 1.23 0.16 -5.52
C VAL A 56 1.94 1.44 -5.94
N SER A 57 1.38 2.17 -6.91
CA SER A 57 1.99 3.41 -7.38
C SER A 57 2.08 4.49 -6.30
N TRP A 58 1.33 4.37 -5.21
CA TRP A 58 1.46 5.30 -4.07
C TRP A 58 2.70 4.99 -3.23
N VAL A 59 3.25 3.79 -3.33
CA VAL A 59 4.30 3.33 -2.44
C VAL A 59 5.63 3.94 -2.88
N THR A 60 6.29 4.60 -1.95
CA THR A 60 7.59 5.22 -2.22
C THR A 60 8.74 4.38 -1.70
N ARG A 61 8.48 3.52 -0.72
CA ARG A 61 9.52 2.72 -0.10
C ARG A 61 8.88 1.59 0.68
N VAL A 62 9.56 0.46 0.71
CA VAL A 62 9.17 -0.67 1.57
C VAL A 62 10.39 -1.05 2.40
N ASP A 63 10.24 -1.02 3.70
CA ASP A 63 11.24 -1.52 4.63
C ASP A 63 10.49 -2.35 5.67
N GLU A 64 10.51 -2.00 6.93
CA GLU A 64 9.65 -2.63 7.92
C GLU A 64 8.21 -2.14 7.78
N TYR A 65 8.01 -1.07 7.02
CA TYR A 65 6.70 -0.45 6.77
C TYR A 65 6.53 -0.24 5.29
N VAL A 66 5.27 -0.15 4.86
CA VAL A 66 4.93 0.31 3.52
C VAL A 66 4.73 1.82 3.61
N HIS A 67 5.56 2.58 2.91
CA HIS A 67 5.50 4.06 2.94
C HIS A 67 4.78 4.56 1.71
N VAL A 68 3.78 5.42 1.91
CA VAL A 68 3.05 6.02 0.79
C VAL A 68 3.40 7.50 0.68
N ASP A 69 3.05 8.09 -0.47
CA ASP A 69 3.54 9.40 -0.88
C ASP A 69 2.63 10.54 -0.46
N ARG A 70 1.65 10.28 0.41
CA ARG A 70 0.67 11.31 0.80
C ARG A 70 0.30 11.17 2.25
N PRO A 71 -0.25 12.25 2.85
CA PRO A 71 -0.69 12.20 4.24
C PRO A 71 -1.81 11.18 4.43
N GLY A 72 -1.90 10.65 5.65
CA GLY A 72 -2.87 9.60 5.93
C GLY A 72 -4.30 10.02 5.70
N ASP A 73 -4.66 11.26 6.07
CA ASP A 73 -6.03 11.72 5.85
C ASP A 73 -6.35 11.84 4.37
N GLN A 74 -5.38 12.21 3.54
CA GLN A 74 -5.59 12.24 2.11
C GLN A 74 -5.71 10.82 1.55
N ALA A 75 -4.84 9.91 2.01
CA ALA A 75 -4.92 8.52 1.58
C ALA A 75 -6.29 7.93 1.91
N MET A 76 -6.80 8.22 3.08
CA MET A 76 -8.09 7.70 3.51
C MET A 76 -9.26 8.31 2.76
N ARG A 77 -9.06 9.43 2.08
CA ARG A 77 -10.09 10.00 1.20
C ARG A 77 -10.01 9.45 -0.22
N GLU A 78 -8.82 8.96 -0.60
CA GLU A 78 -8.59 8.55 -1.99
C GLU A 78 -8.54 7.05 -2.21
N TRP A 79 -8.42 6.28 -1.15
CA TRP A 79 -8.33 4.83 -1.30
C TRP A 79 -9.65 4.26 -1.81
N SER A 80 -9.58 3.05 -2.40
CA SER A 80 -10.79 2.37 -2.87
C SER A 80 -11.46 1.65 -1.72
N THR A 81 -12.79 1.64 -1.72
CA THR A 81 -13.56 0.90 -0.72
C THR A 81 -14.15 -0.37 -1.29
N SER A 82 -13.87 -0.64 -2.56
CA SER A 82 -14.28 -1.88 -3.23
C SER A 82 -13.13 -2.34 -4.11
N PRO A 83 -13.11 -3.61 -4.51
CA PRO A 83 -12.02 -4.10 -5.36
C PRO A 83 -11.91 -3.26 -6.62
N PRO A 84 -10.70 -2.78 -6.95
CA PRO A 84 -10.53 -1.96 -8.15
C PRO A 84 -10.76 -2.76 -9.41
N ALA A 85 -11.03 -2.04 -10.51
CA ALA A 85 -11.17 -2.67 -11.80
C ALA A 85 -9.89 -3.43 -12.12
N GLY A 86 -10.03 -4.65 -12.63
CA GLY A 86 -8.89 -5.49 -12.96
C GLY A 86 -8.43 -6.41 -11.86
N VAL A 87 -8.94 -6.23 -10.64
CA VAL A 87 -8.62 -7.11 -9.53
C VAL A 87 -9.62 -8.26 -9.51
N ARG A 88 -9.09 -9.48 -9.37
CA ARG A 88 -9.94 -10.67 -9.30
C ARG A 88 -10.24 -11.02 -7.87
N GLN A 89 -11.43 -11.44 -7.64
CA GLN A 89 -11.86 -11.88 -6.31
C GLN A 89 -11.69 -13.38 -6.15
#